data_806f43901108a4db7a3a22cc109fbb8e
#
_entry.id   806f43901108a4db7a3a22cc109fbb8e
#
_cell.length_a   1.000
_cell.length_b   1.000
_cell.length_c   1.000
_cell.angle_alpha   90.00
_cell.angle_beta   90.00
_cell.angle_gamma   90.00
#
_symmetry.space_group_name_H-M   'P 1'
#
loop_
_entity.id
_entity.type
_entity.pdbx_description
1 polymer ?
#
loop_
_entity_poly.entity_id
_entity_poly.type
_entity_poly.pdbx_seq_one_letter_code
_entity_poly.pdbx_strand_id
1 'polypeptide(L)'
;MTVTIRETTETSVRVELRPGTGAGKIETGLAFFDHMLTALARYSGLDIDVSARGDLRHHVIEDVALTLGRAFRDSVPAGAARYGSRTVPMDDALVQATVDIGGRPYYQGPLPNRLYDHWMRSFSGEARATIHIVVVRGTDRHHIVEAAFKALGLALRAALVDTGATMSTKGRVSVRVE
;
A
#
# COMPACT_ATOMS: atom_id res chain seq x y z
N MET A 1 -4.91 14.12 8.17
CA MET A 1 -4.71 14.26 6.71
C MET A 1 -3.23 14.43 6.45
N THR A 2 -2.67 13.57 5.61
CA THR A 2 -1.26 13.63 5.21
C THR A 2 -1.21 13.96 3.72
N VAL A 3 -0.41 14.96 3.35
CA VAL A 3 -0.15 15.34 1.96
C VAL A 3 1.33 15.10 1.69
N THR A 4 1.62 14.32 0.66
CA THR A 4 3.00 14.02 0.23
C THR A 4 3.14 14.37 -1.25
N ILE A 5 4.18 15.10 -1.58
CA ILE A 5 4.50 15.51 -2.94
C ILE A 5 5.91 15.01 -3.25
N ARG A 6 6.06 14.41 -4.44
CA ARG A 6 7.34 13.96 -4.98
C ARG A 6 7.51 14.54 -6.38
N GLU A 7 8.58 15.29 -6.57
CA GLU A 7 8.97 15.89 -7.83
C GLU A 7 10.34 15.37 -8.23
N THR A 8 10.45 14.87 -9.44
CA THR A 8 11.69 14.45 -10.07
C THR A 8 11.78 15.04 -11.48
N THR A 9 12.84 14.77 -12.21
CA THR A 9 12.91 15.12 -13.64
C THR A 9 12.01 14.26 -14.52
N GLU A 10 11.53 13.12 -14.01
CA GLU A 10 10.77 12.12 -14.74
C GLU A 10 9.29 12.12 -14.37
N THR A 11 8.98 12.51 -13.12
CA THR A 11 7.61 12.41 -12.59
C THR A 11 7.26 13.59 -11.68
N SER A 12 5.96 13.87 -11.59
CA SER A 12 5.34 14.72 -10.58
C SER A 12 4.17 13.94 -9.97
N VAL A 13 4.25 13.69 -8.67
CA VAL A 13 3.26 12.89 -7.94
C VAL A 13 2.80 13.65 -6.69
N ARG A 14 1.49 13.72 -6.50
CA ARG A 14 0.86 14.25 -5.30
C ARG A 14 -0.13 13.22 -4.75
N VAL A 15 0.00 12.92 -3.46
CA VAL A 15 -0.88 12.01 -2.72
C VAL A 15 -1.45 12.74 -1.52
N GLU A 16 -2.77 12.68 -1.35
CA GLU A 16 -3.44 13.01 -0.09
C GLU A 16 -4.03 11.73 0.49
N LEU A 17 -3.79 11.52 1.77
CA LEU A 17 -4.25 10.33 2.49
C LEU A 17 -4.84 10.71 3.84
N ARG A 18 -6.01 10.14 4.15
CA ARG A 18 -6.68 10.31 5.44
C ARG A 18 -7.51 9.07 5.79
N PRO A 19 -7.75 8.81 7.08
CA PRO A 19 -8.79 7.88 7.49
C PRO A 19 -10.14 8.31 6.90
N GLY A 20 -10.93 7.37 6.40
CA GLY A 20 -12.17 7.70 5.72
C GLY A 20 -13.06 6.50 5.42
N THR A 21 -13.70 6.53 4.28
CA THR A 21 -14.65 5.50 3.83
C THR A 21 -14.15 4.70 2.62
N GLY A 22 -12.93 4.97 2.18
CA GLY A 22 -12.35 4.38 0.97
C GLY A 22 -12.74 5.13 -0.30
N ALA A 23 -13.00 6.43 -0.17
CA ALA A 23 -13.23 7.33 -1.30
C ALA A 23 -11.88 7.94 -1.78
N GLY A 24 -11.93 8.61 -2.93
CA GLY A 24 -10.80 9.37 -3.42
C GLY A 24 -10.86 9.57 -4.94
N LYS A 25 -10.03 10.49 -5.41
CA LYS A 25 -9.86 10.79 -6.82
C LYS A 25 -8.48 10.32 -7.27
N ILE A 26 -8.44 9.36 -8.17
CA ILE A 26 -7.20 8.75 -8.67
C ILE A 26 -7.01 9.14 -10.14
N GLU A 27 -5.94 9.84 -10.44
CA GLU A 27 -5.62 10.37 -11.77
C GLU A 27 -4.12 10.16 -12.07
N THR A 28 -3.74 8.95 -12.50
CA THR A 28 -2.37 8.65 -12.93
C THR A 28 -2.22 8.59 -14.46
N GLY A 29 -3.36 8.66 -15.20
CA GLY A 29 -3.38 8.46 -16.63
C GLY A 29 -3.24 7.00 -17.08
N LEU A 30 -3.20 6.05 -16.16
CA LEU A 30 -3.06 4.61 -16.40
C LEU A 30 -4.31 3.88 -15.87
N ALA A 31 -5.32 3.69 -16.72
CA ALA A 31 -6.66 3.25 -16.32
C ALA A 31 -6.68 1.99 -15.42
N PHE A 32 -5.87 0.98 -15.72
CA PHE A 32 -5.78 -0.22 -14.88
C PHE A 32 -5.14 0.09 -13.51
N PHE A 33 -4.15 0.96 -13.47
CA PHE A 33 -3.50 1.36 -12.23
C PHE A 33 -4.44 2.21 -11.37
N ASP A 34 -5.18 3.13 -12.01
CA ASP A 34 -6.21 3.93 -11.32
C ASP A 34 -7.26 3.03 -10.68
N HIS A 35 -7.68 1.96 -11.38
CA HIS A 35 -8.58 0.95 -10.83
C HIS A 35 -7.97 0.20 -9.64
N MET A 36 -6.69 -0.19 -9.70
CA MET A 36 -6.00 -0.87 -8.58
C MET A 36 -5.90 0.02 -7.34
N LEU A 37 -5.56 1.30 -7.51
CA LEU A 37 -5.49 2.25 -6.40
C LEU A 37 -6.89 2.55 -5.82
N THR A 38 -7.91 2.62 -6.67
CA THR A 38 -9.32 2.75 -6.24
C THR A 38 -9.75 1.53 -5.40
N ALA A 39 -9.38 0.32 -5.83
CA ALA A 39 -9.62 -0.88 -5.04
C ALA A 39 -8.88 -0.82 -3.69
N LEU A 40 -7.60 -0.43 -3.69
CA LEU A 40 -6.83 -0.27 -2.45
C LEU A 40 -7.51 0.71 -1.49
N ALA A 41 -7.91 1.90 -1.97
CA ALA A 41 -8.62 2.90 -1.16
C ALA A 41 -9.89 2.30 -0.57
N ARG A 42 -10.76 1.73 -1.41
CA ARG A 42 -12.05 1.15 -1.01
C ARG A 42 -11.90 0.09 0.07
N TYR A 43 -10.98 -0.84 -0.10
CA TYR A 43 -10.82 -1.98 0.81
C TYR A 43 -10.02 -1.64 2.07
N SER A 44 -9.11 -0.68 2.00
CA SER A 44 -8.40 -0.18 3.19
C SER A 44 -9.27 0.72 4.08
N GLY A 45 -10.30 1.35 3.52
CA GLY A 45 -11.09 2.37 4.21
C GLY A 45 -10.36 3.70 4.36
N LEU A 46 -9.24 3.87 3.64
CA LEU A 46 -8.54 5.14 3.55
C LEU A 46 -9.08 5.94 2.36
N ASP A 47 -9.37 7.21 2.57
CA ASP A 47 -9.59 8.13 1.46
C ASP A 47 -8.23 8.50 0.87
N ILE A 48 -8.05 8.22 -0.44
CA ILE A 48 -6.78 8.39 -1.14
C ILE A 48 -7.01 9.20 -2.41
N ASP A 49 -6.49 10.42 -2.46
CA ASP A 49 -6.44 11.21 -3.68
C ASP A 49 -5.02 11.12 -4.27
N VAL A 50 -4.91 10.80 -5.56
CA VAL A 50 -3.65 10.69 -6.29
C VAL A 50 -3.73 11.48 -7.58
N SER A 51 -2.76 12.36 -7.80
CA SER A 51 -2.49 12.98 -9.09
C SER A 51 -1.05 12.70 -9.46
N ALA A 52 -0.84 12.07 -10.63
CA ALA A 52 0.50 11.72 -11.08
C ALA A 52 0.67 11.96 -12.58
N ARG A 53 1.86 12.42 -12.98
CA ARG A 53 2.31 12.57 -14.37
C ARG A 53 3.75 12.12 -14.47
N GLY A 54 4.14 11.55 -15.59
CA GLY A 54 5.51 11.15 -15.84
C GLY A 54 5.72 10.73 -17.29
N ASP A 55 6.98 10.53 -17.63
CA ASP A 55 7.43 10.17 -18.96
C ASP A 55 7.15 8.70 -19.30
N LEU A 56 7.39 7.78 -18.35
CA LEU A 56 7.21 6.35 -18.52
C LEU A 56 6.23 5.76 -17.51
N ARG A 57 5.43 4.81 -17.98
CA ARG A 57 4.50 4.06 -17.13
C ARG A 57 5.18 3.44 -15.89
N HIS A 58 6.41 2.94 -16.04
CA HIS A 58 7.19 2.37 -14.95
C HIS A 58 7.47 3.43 -13.87
N HIS A 59 7.96 4.60 -14.26
CA HIS A 59 8.29 5.69 -13.35
C HIS A 59 7.05 6.20 -12.60
N VAL A 60 5.91 6.36 -13.30
CA VAL A 60 4.65 6.76 -12.65
C VAL A 60 4.23 5.74 -11.61
N ILE A 61 4.24 4.44 -11.93
CA ILE A 61 3.81 3.37 -11.00
C ILE A 61 4.74 3.31 -9.78
N GLU A 62 6.05 3.41 -9.99
CA GLU A 62 7.04 3.38 -8.91
C GLU A 62 6.91 4.60 -8.01
N ASP A 63 6.91 5.81 -8.56
CA ASP A 63 6.89 7.04 -7.78
C ASP A 63 5.57 7.26 -7.04
N VAL A 64 4.45 6.79 -7.59
CA VAL A 64 3.18 6.72 -6.84
C VAL A 64 3.30 5.75 -5.66
N ALA A 65 3.94 4.58 -5.84
CA ALA A 65 4.14 3.63 -4.75
C ALA A 65 4.99 4.22 -3.62
N LEU A 66 6.09 4.88 -3.97
CA LEU A 66 6.98 5.54 -3.01
C LEU A 66 6.25 6.66 -2.26
N THR A 67 5.53 7.53 -2.99
CA THR A 67 4.81 8.67 -2.42
C THR A 67 3.67 8.23 -1.51
N LEU A 68 2.87 7.24 -1.95
CA LEU A 68 1.78 6.68 -1.16
C LEU A 68 2.30 5.91 0.06
N GLY A 69 3.41 5.16 -0.08
CA GLY A 69 4.06 4.47 1.03
C GLY A 69 4.52 5.43 2.11
N ARG A 70 5.07 6.57 1.72
CA ARG A 70 5.48 7.64 2.64
C ARG A 70 4.27 8.25 3.34
N ALA A 71 3.23 8.64 2.60
CA ALA A 71 1.99 9.18 3.17
C ALA A 71 1.34 8.18 4.15
N PHE A 72 1.33 6.91 3.81
CA PHE A 72 0.82 5.84 4.67
C PHE A 72 1.60 5.76 5.99
N ARG A 73 2.93 5.67 5.92
CA ARG A 73 3.79 5.61 7.11
C ARG A 73 3.52 6.74 8.09
N ASP A 74 3.40 7.96 7.55
CA ASP A 74 3.23 9.17 8.35
C ASP A 74 1.78 9.33 8.90
N SER A 75 0.85 8.44 8.48
CA SER A 75 -0.55 8.38 8.93
C SER A 75 -0.86 7.23 9.89
N VAL A 76 0.08 6.32 10.14
CA VAL A 76 -0.13 5.17 11.03
C VAL A 76 -0.34 5.63 12.47
N PRO A 77 -1.46 5.27 13.14
CA PRO A 77 -1.68 5.58 14.54
C PRO A 77 -0.62 4.95 15.45
N ALA A 78 -0.24 5.66 16.51
CA ALA A 78 0.72 5.12 17.49
C ALA A 78 0.21 3.84 18.18
N GLY A 79 -1.12 3.72 18.36
CA GLY A 79 -1.79 2.56 18.94
C GLY A 79 -2.32 1.56 17.90
N ALA A 80 -1.80 1.57 16.68
CA ALA A 80 -2.27 0.67 15.63
C ALA A 80 -2.14 -0.80 16.03
N ALA A 81 -3.11 -1.64 15.62
CA ALA A 81 -3.10 -3.10 15.82
C ALA A 81 -1.89 -3.77 15.17
N ARG A 82 -1.27 -3.10 14.21
CA ARG A 82 0.01 -3.43 13.57
C ARG A 82 -0.05 -4.60 12.59
N TYR A 83 -0.79 -5.67 12.89
CA TYR A 83 -0.88 -6.85 12.04
C TYR A 83 -2.22 -6.96 11.34
N GLY A 84 -2.21 -7.38 10.08
CA GLY A 84 -3.41 -7.70 9.34
C GLY A 84 -3.14 -8.83 8.35
N SER A 85 -4.11 -9.71 8.16
CA SER A 85 -4.06 -10.76 7.17
C SER A 85 -5.44 -10.97 6.57
N ARG A 86 -5.50 -11.05 5.23
CA ARG A 86 -6.76 -11.31 4.50
C ARG A 86 -6.49 -12.14 3.26
N THR A 87 -7.40 -13.06 3.00
CA THR A 87 -7.45 -13.81 1.75
C THR A 87 -8.68 -13.37 0.97
N VAL A 88 -8.50 -13.04 -0.31
CA VAL A 88 -9.54 -12.50 -1.18
C VAL A 88 -9.65 -13.36 -2.44
N PRO A 89 -10.86 -13.86 -2.76
CA PRO A 89 -11.13 -14.47 -4.05
C PRO A 89 -11.48 -13.40 -5.10
N MET A 90 -11.11 -13.63 -6.33
CA MET A 90 -11.51 -12.87 -7.51
C MET A 90 -11.58 -13.84 -8.68
N ASP A 91 -12.78 -14.28 -9.03
CA ASP A 91 -13.04 -15.31 -10.02
C ASP A 91 -12.14 -16.55 -9.83
N ASP A 92 -11.21 -16.82 -10.77
CA ASP A 92 -10.25 -17.94 -10.68
C ASP A 92 -9.13 -17.70 -9.68
N ALA A 93 -8.90 -16.45 -9.27
CA ALA A 93 -7.81 -16.09 -8.40
C ALA A 93 -8.19 -16.16 -6.90
N LEU A 94 -7.24 -16.59 -6.08
CA LEU A 94 -7.29 -16.53 -4.63
C LEU A 94 -5.94 -16.03 -4.14
N VAL A 95 -5.92 -14.85 -3.50
CA VAL A 95 -4.68 -14.19 -3.05
C VAL A 95 -4.78 -13.82 -1.58
N GLN A 96 -3.72 -14.12 -0.83
CA GLN A 96 -3.57 -13.70 0.56
C GLN A 96 -2.56 -12.55 0.66
N ALA A 97 -2.89 -11.53 1.44
CA ALA A 97 -1.98 -10.49 1.89
C ALA A 97 -1.86 -10.53 3.41
N THR A 98 -0.62 -10.47 3.92
CA THR A 98 -0.31 -10.36 5.34
C THR A 98 0.66 -9.22 5.56
N VAL A 99 0.36 -8.35 6.54
CA VAL A 99 1.14 -7.14 6.79
C VAL A 99 1.57 -7.02 8.26
N ASP A 100 2.77 -6.44 8.47
CA ASP A 100 3.25 -5.89 9.72
C ASP A 100 3.67 -4.43 9.47
N ILE A 101 2.90 -3.47 9.99
CA ILE A 101 3.18 -2.04 9.83
C ILE A 101 4.09 -1.48 10.94
N GLY A 102 4.88 -2.35 11.58
CA GLY A 102 5.74 -2.04 12.72
C GLY A 102 7.10 -1.41 12.38
N GLY A 103 7.30 -0.85 11.19
CA GLY A 103 8.47 -0.04 10.86
C GLY A 103 9.66 -0.77 10.23
N ARG A 104 9.52 -2.03 9.84
CA ARG A 104 10.55 -2.82 9.14
C ARG A 104 10.13 -3.12 7.71
N PRO A 105 10.80 -2.52 6.70
CA PRO A 105 10.45 -2.76 5.31
C PRO A 105 10.89 -4.17 4.86
N TYR A 106 9.94 -4.93 4.35
CA TYR A 106 10.20 -6.21 3.72
C TYR A 106 9.05 -6.58 2.78
N TYR A 107 9.36 -7.01 1.59
CA TYR A 107 8.36 -7.50 0.65
C TYR A 107 8.68 -8.92 0.20
N GLN A 108 7.68 -9.79 0.27
CA GLN A 108 7.70 -11.14 -0.27
C GLN A 108 6.50 -11.35 -1.20
N GLY A 109 6.79 -11.54 -2.49
CA GLY A 109 5.89 -11.97 -3.56
C GLY A 109 6.34 -13.30 -4.15
N PRO A 110 6.25 -13.52 -5.46
CA PRO A 110 5.98 -12.50 -6.49
C PRO A 110 4.51 -12.41 -6.91
N LEU A 111 4.16 -11.27 -7.54
CA LEU A 111 3.00 -11.16 -8.41
C LEU A 111 3.38 -11.50 -9.86
N PRO A 112 2.47 -12.05 -10.68
CA PRO A 112 2.78 -12.44 -12.06
C PRO A 112 3.00 -11.24 -13.00
N ASN A 113 2.65 -10.03 -12.57
CA ASN A 113 2.91 -8.80 -13.28
C ASN A 113 4.03 -8.02 -12.60
N ARG A 114 5.19 -7.93 -13.27
CA ARG A 114 6.41 -7.31 -12.73
C ARG A 114 6.23 -5.86 -12.29
N LEU A 115 5.40 -5.07 -12.96
CA LEU A 115 5.17 -3.67 -12.58
C LEU A 115 4.44 -3.55 -11.24
N TYR A 116 3.42 -4.39 -11.02
CA TYR A 116 2.67 -4.39 -9.76
C TYR A 116 3.41 -5.11 -8.64
N ASP A 117 4.26 -6.09 -8.96
CA ASP A 117 5.20 -6.66 -8.00
C ASP A 117 6.21 -5.61 -7.51
N HIS A 118 6.73 -4.80 -8.45
CA HIS A 118 7.60 -3.68 -8.15
C HIS A 118 6.89 -2.61 -7.32
N TRP A 119 5.63 -2.27 -7.66
CA TRP A 119 4.80 -1.38 -6.87
C TRP A 119 4.70 -1.83 -5.41
N MET A 120 4.38 -3.11 -5.17
CA MET A 120 4.26 -3.68 -3.81
C MET A 120 5.58 -3.54 -3.03
N ARG A 121 6.71 -3.78 -3.69
CA ARG A 121 8.05 -3.65 -3.12
C ARG A 121 8.36 -2.20 -2.75
N SER A 122 8.13 -1.27 -3.65
CA SER A 122 8.40 0.17 -3.46
C SER A 122 7.50 0.75 -2.36
N PHE A 123 6.20 0.40 -2.37
CA PHE A 123 5.27 0.76 -1.31
C PHE A 123 5.71 0.22 0.06
N SER A 124 6.06 -1.08 0.14
CA SER A 124 6.56 -1.71 1.38
C SER A 124 7.80 -0.98 1.93
N GLY A 125 8.72 -0.60 1.04
CA GLY A 125 9.94 0.13 1.39
C GLY A 125 9.65 1.46 2.09
N GLU A 126 8.88 2.32 1.46
CA GLU A 126 8.57 3.67 1.98
C GLU A 126 7.53 3.65 3.11
N ALA A 127 6.56 2.75 3.07
CA ALA A 127 5.63 2.51 4.18
C ALA A 127 6.34 1.94 5.41
N ARG A 128 7.59 1.46 5.25
CA ARG A 128 8.34 0.74 6.28
C ARG A 128 7.53 -0.42 6.87
N ALA A 129 6.87 -1.15 6.00
CA ALA A 129 6.01 -2.26 6.37
C ALA A 129 6.55 -3.58 5.82
N THR A 130 6.37 -4.66 6.56
CA THR A 130 6.53 -6.02 6.04
C THR A 130 5.24 -6.40 5.32
N ILE A 131 5.34 -6.82 4.07
CA ILE A 131 4.19 -7.24 3.25
C ILE A 131 4.50 -8.59 2.60
N HIS A 132 3.68 -9.58 2.87
CA HIS A 132 3.70 -10.87 2.17
C HIS A 132 2.46 -10.99 1.30
N ILE A 133 2.67 -11.29 0.02
CA ILE A 133 1.61 -11.63 -0.94
C ILE A 133 1.79 -13.08 -1.36
N VAL A 134 0.76 -13.89 -1.15
CA VAL A 134 0.76 -15.30 -1.54
C VAL A 134 -0.37 -15.51 -2.55
N VAL A 135 0.00 -15.84 -3.78
CA VAL A 135 -0.96 -16.29 -4.80
C VAL A 135 -1.25 -17.78 -4.53
N VAL A 136 -2.42 -18.05 -3.94
CA VAL A 136 -2.84 -19.41 -3.60
C VAL A 136 -3.25 -20.17 -4.86
N ARG A 137 -3.95 -19.48 -5.78
CA ARG A 137 -4.33 -19.98 -7.12
C ARG A 137 -4.71 -18.82 -8.02
N GLY A 138 -4.83 -19.08 -9.30
CA GLY A 138 -5.26 -18.16 -10.34
C GLY A 138 -4.36 -18.24 -11.56
N THR A 139 -4.91 -17.99 -12.73
CA THR A 139 -4.23 -17.97 -14.01
C THR A 139 -4.36 -16.62 -14.71
N ASP A 140 -5.49 -15.93 -14.53
CA ASP A 140 -5.67 -14.59 -15.08
C ASP A 140 -4.87 -13.57 -14.24
N ARG A 141 -3.92 -12.92 -14.92
CA ARG A 141 -3.04 -11.93 -14.28
C ARG A 141 -3.80 -10.70 -13.78
N HIS A 142 -4.89 -10.31 -14.42
CA HIS A 142 -5.74 -9.21 -13.98
C HIS A 142 -6.39 -9.57 -12.65
N HIS A 143 -7.04 -10.74 -12.57
CA HIS A 143 -7.72 -11.20 -11.36
C HIS A 143 -6.74 -11.36 -10.19
N ILE A 144 -5.52 -11.91 -10.44
CA ILE A 144 -4.51 -12.06 -9.39
C ILE A 144 -4.06 -10.70 -8.85
N VAL A 145 -3.76 -9.73 -9.73
CA VAL A 145 -3.32 -8.40 -9.31
C VAL A 145 -4.43 -7.67 -8.56
N GLU A 146 -5.65 -7.70 -9.06
CA GLU A 146 -6.79 -7.06 -8.39
C GLU A 146 -7.08 -7.69 -7.04
N ALA A 147 -7.09 -9.02 -6.94
CA ALA A 147 -7.23 -9.73 -5.66
C ALA A 147 -6.13 -9.35 -4.66
N ALA A 148 -4.89 -9.15 -5.13
CA ALA A 148 -3.77 -8.73 -4.29
C ALA A 148 -3.98 -7.31 -3.72
N PHE A 149 -4.42 -6.35 -4.55
CA PHE A 149 -4.70 -4.98 -4.07
C PHE A 149 -5.88 -4.95 -3.09
N LYS A 150 -6.93 -5.74 -3.34
CA LYS A 150 -8.06 -5.89 -2.41
C LYS A 150 -7.63 -6.53 -1.09
N ALA A 151 -6.85 -7.62 -1.16
CA ALA A 151 -6.34 -8.33 0.02
C ALA A 151 -5.42 -7.42 0.85
N LEU A 152 -4.50 -6.67 0.18
CA LEU A 152 -3.65 -5.69 0.83
C LEU A 152 -4.49 -4.61 1.51
N GLY A 153 -5.48 -4.03 0.82
CA GLY A 153 -6.36 -3.01 1.39
C GLY A 153 -7.04 -3.50 2.68
N LEU A 154 -7.66 -4.68 2.65
CA LEU A 154 -8.30 -5.28 3.83
C LEU A 154 -7.32 -5.62 4.96
N ALA A 155 -6.10 -6.06 4.63
CA ALA A 155 -5.05 -6.34 5.60
C ALA A 155 -4.57 -5.04 6.27
N LEU A 156 -4.35 -3.98 5.50
CA LEU A 156 -4.00 -2.64 6.02
C LEU A 156 -5.12 -2.08 6.91
N ARG A 157 -6.38 -2.23 6.51
CA ARG A 157 -7.52 -1.82 7.33
C ARG A 157 -7.52 -2.48 8.70
N ALA A 158 -7.21 -3.77 8.76
CA ALA A 158 -7.12 -4.49 10.03
C ALA A 158 -5.92 -4.03 10.86
N ALA A 159 -4.78 -3.80 10.23
CA ALA A 159 -3.55 -3.36 10.87
C ALA A 159 -3.63 -1.93 11.43
N LEU A 160 -4.45 -1.06 10.81
CA LEU A 160 -4.62 0.34 11.19
C LEU A 160 -5.61 0.58 12.33
N VAL A 161 -6.34 -0.45 12.78
CA VAL A 161 -7.26 -0.30 13.93
C VAL A 161 -6.47 0.21 15.14
N ASP A 162 -6.88 1.36 15.68
CA ASP A 162 -6.27 1.90 16.89
C ASP A 162 -6.77 1.11 18.11
N THR A 163 -5.87 0.42 18.78
CA THR A 163 -6.15 -0.39 19.97
C THR A 163 -5.91 0.38 21.26
N GLY A 164 -5.42 1.61 21.17
CA GLY A 164 -5.02 2.43 22.33
C GLY A 164 -3.76 1.94 23.04
N ALA A 165 -3.10 0.88 22.52
CA ALA A 165 -1.92 0.28 23.14
C ALA A 165 -0.79 0.10 22.12
N THR A 166 0.45 0.25 22.57
CA THR A 166 1.62 -0.01 21.70
C THR A 166 1.87 -1.52 21.62
N MET A 167 1.66 -2.10 20.45
CA MET A 167 1.90 -3.53 20.16
C MET A 167 3.39 -3.81 19.93
N SER A 168 4.22 -3.55 20.96
CA SER A 168 5.67 -3.80 20.91
C SER A 168 6.21 -4.21 22.28
N THR A 169 6.94 -5.30 22.33
CA THR A 169 7.65 -5.75 23.54
C THR A 169 8.84 -4.86 23.92
N LYS A 170 9.32 -4.03 22.97
CA LYS A 170 10.42 -3.09 23.20
C LYS A 170 9.96 -1.75 23.77
N GLY A 171 8.65 -1.49 23.80
CA GLY A 171 8.12 -0.19 24.18
C GLY A 171 8.66 0.96 23.33
N ARG A 172 8.92 2.10 23.94
CA ARG A 172 9.49 3.28 23.28
C ARG A 172 11.01 3.12 23.15
N VAL A 173 11.51 3.18 21.92
CA VAL A 173 12.96 3.16 21.65
C VAL A 173 13.46 4.59 21.46
N SER A 174 14.52 4.98 22.19
CA SER A 174 15.26 6.22 21.95
C SER A 174 16.69 5.89 21.50
N VAL A 175 17.16 6.57 20.47
CA VAL A 175 18.54 6.49 19.98
C VAL A 175 19.17 7.87 20.17
N ARG A 176 20.36 7.92 20.81
CA ARG A 176 21.17 9.12 20.90
C ARG A 176 22.42 8.90 20.07
N VAL A 177 22.83 9.93 19.32
CA VAL A 177 24.12 9.99 18.66
C VAL A 177 24.92 11.02 19.44
N GLU A 178 26.09 10.63 19.97
CA GLU A 178 27.04 11.48 20.68
C GLU A 178 28.20 11.86 19.75
#